data_158115f7a16e76d962a3b7155fa8b108
#
_entry.id   158115f7a16e76d962a3b7155fa8b108
#
_cell.length_a   1.000
_cell.length_b   1.000
_cell.length_c   1.000
_cell.angle_alpha   90.00
_cell.angle_beta   90.00
_cell.angle_gamma   90.00
#
_symmetry.space_group_name_H-M   'P 1'
#
loop_
_entity.id
_entity.type
_entity.pdbx_description
1 polymer ?
#
loop_
_entity_poly.entity_id
_entity_poly.type
_entity_poly.pdbx_seq_one_letter_code
_entity_poly.pdbx_strand_id
1 'polypeptide(L)'
;MAVAFDEMNGPEGHLRTAYSELSRWLKETPPEALDYRRQEAELLFRRIGITFAVYGDAEAQERLIPFDVIPRILSAKEWGILEKGLRQRVRALNMFLRDIYHGRDILRAGVVPEGLIFQNPVFRPEMNGQDVPHDVYVHIAGIDIVRVDADDFIVLEDNARTPSGVSYMLENREIMMRLFPDLFARHRVAPVERYPDELLAALRSVAPGGVSAEPTVALLTPGVYNSAYYEHSFLADKLGIELVEGRDLIVKNEEVFMRTTEGLKRVDVIYRRVDDDFLDPLTFRPDSVLGVPGLMSAYAAGNITLANAVGTGIADDKAIYSYMPDVVKFYLGEDPILKNVQTWRCREPKDLSYVLDNLSDLVVKEVHGSGGYGMLIGPAATKATIEAFRDKLKREPEGFIAQPTLALSTCPTCTASGLAPRHVDLRPFVLTGSKHTTIVPGGLTRVALREGSLVVNSSQGGGTKDTWILDE
;
A
#
# COMPACT_ATOMS: atom_id res chain seq x y z
N MET A 1 20.06 17.24 -11.85
CA MET A 1 18.80 16.65 -11.33
C MET A 1 17.65 17.52 -11.79
N ALA A 2 16.52 16.93 -12.21
CA ALA A 2 15.30 17.69 -12.49
C ALA A 2 14.84 18.41 -11.20
N VAL A 3 14.29 19.61 -11.36
CA VAL A 3 13.75 20.38 -10.22
C VAL A 3 12.48 19.67 -9.73
N ALA A 4 12.40 19.39 -8.45
CA ALA A 4 11.22 18.77 -7.86
C ALA A 4 10.01 19.74 -7.93
N PHE A 5 8.83 19.21 -8.24
CA PHE A 5 7.59 19.98 -8.21
C PHE A 5 7.25 20.37 -6.77
N ASP A 6 7.12 21.67 -6.50
CA ASP A 6 6.65 22.18 -5.21
C ASP A 6 5.11 22.18 -5.19
N GLU A 7 4.52 21.33 -4.34
CA GLU A 7 3.06 21.19 -4.29
C GLU A 7 2.34 22.43 -3.72
N MET A 8 3.04 23.26 -2.96
CA MET A 8 2.47 24.49 -2.45
C MET A 8 2.61 25.65 -3.44
N ASN A 9 3.81 25.81 -4.04
CA ASN A 9 4.12 27.00 -4.85
C ASN A 9 4.09 26.73 -6.36
N GLY A 10 3.98 25.48 -6.80
CA GLY A 10 3.96 25.15 -8.23
C GLY A 10 5.28 25.41 -8.96
N PRO A 11 5.32 25.19 -10.29
CA PRO A 11 6.57 25.21 -11.05
C PRO A 11 7.21 26.58 -11.17
N GLU A 12 6.44 27.66 -11.10
CA GLU A 12 6.91 29.05 -11.25
C GLU A 12 7.03 29.80 -9.90
N GLY A 13 6.91 29.07 -8.78
CA GLY A 13 6.91 29.67 -7.45
C GLY A 13 5.62 30.40 -7.07
N HIS A 14 4.55 30.24 -7.87
CA HIS A 14 3.26 30.84 -7.57
C HIS A 14 2.42 29.93 -6.66
N LEU A 15 1.90 30.52 -5.58
CA LEU A 15 1.06 29.81 -4.61
C LEU A 15 -0.14 29.16 -5.32
N ARG A 16 -0.25 27.84 -5.21
CA ARG A 16 -1.39 27.10 -5.77
C ARG A 16 -2.66 27.37 -4.97
N THR A 17 -3.80 27.47 -5.67
CA THR A 17 -5.10 27.80 -5.07
C THR A 17 -5.45 26.86 -3.89
N ALA A 18 -5.21 25.55 -4.01
CA ALA A 18 -5.46 24.58 -2.96
C ALA A 18 -4.71 24.90 -1.65
N TYR A 19 -3.59 25.60 -1.70
CA TYR A 19 -2.77 25.95 -0.54
C TYR A 19 -2.99 27.39 -0.04
N SER A 20 -3.92 28.15 -0.62
CA SER A 20 -4.12 29.57 -0.30
C SER A 20 -4.47 29.80 1.16
N GLU A 21 -5.43 29.02 1.70
CA GLU A 21 -5.86 29.14 3.09
C GLU A 21 -4.79 28.65 4.08
N LEU A 22 -4.11 27.53 3.75
CA LEU A 22 -2.98 27.08 4.56
C LEU A 22 -1.87 28.12 4.60
N SER A 23 -1.53 28.73 3.45
CA SER A 23 -0.51 29.79 3.39
C SER A 23 -0.89 30.99 4.25
N ARG A 24 -2.16 31.41 4.24
CA ARG A 24 -2.66 32.47 5.08
C ARG A 24 -2.55 32.12 6.55
N TRP A 25 -3.03 30.95 6.93
CA TRP A 25 -2.99 30.47 8.29
C TRP A 25 -1.55 30.36 8.84
N LEU A 26 -0.59 29.88 8.04
CA LEU A 26 0.83 29.81 8.41
C LEU A 26 1.44 31.20 8.67
N LYS A 27 1.02 32.23 7.92
CA LYS A 27 1.48 33.63 8.14
C LYS A 27 0.87 34.25 9.40
N GLU A 28 -0.34 33.84 9.77
CA GLU A 28 -1.07 34.30 10.95
C GLU A 28 -0.65 33.58 12.24
N THR A 29 -0.10 32.35 12.11
CA THR A 29 0.26 31.48 13.24
C THR A 29 1.70 31.77 13.72
N PRO A 30 1.91 32.17 14.98
CA PRO A 30 3.24 32.35 15.52
C PRO A 30 4.06 31.03 15.48
N PRO A 31 5.36 31.09 15.18
CA PRO A 31 6.21 29.88 15.15
C PRO A 31 6.16 29.07 16.44
N GLU A 32 6.10 29.73 17.59
CA GLU A 32 6.04 29.09 18.91
C GLU A 32 4.73 28.30 19.10
N ALA A 33 3.61 28.81 18.57
CA ALA A 33 2.33 28.10 18.61
C ALA A 33 2.34 26.86 17.72
N LEU A 34 2.99 26.92 16.57
CA LEU A 34 3.15 25.76 15.67
C LEU A 34 4.05 24.71 16.31
N ASP A 35 5.17 25.13 16.93
CA ASP A 35 6.08 24.20 17.62
C ASP A 35 5.41 23.52 18.82
N TYR A 36 4.63 24.26 19.60
CA TYR A 36 3.83 23.71 20.69
C TYR A 36 2.87 22.63 20.19
N ARG A 37 2.09 22.91 19.14
CA ARG A 37 1.15 21.94 18.55
C ARG A 37 1.87 20.72 17.97
N ARG A 38 3.06 20.90 17.41
CA ARG A 38 3.92 19.79 16.95
C ARG A 38 4.32 18.87 18.10
N GLN A 39 4.73 19.45 19.24
CA GLN A 39 5.07 18.68 20.44
C GLN A 39 3.84 17.95 21.02
N GLU A 40 2.66 18.59 21.03
CA GLU A 40 1.41 17.93 21.43
C GLU A 40 1.07 16.75 20.50
N ALA A 41 1.22 16.92 19.19
CA ALA A 41 1.01 15.84 18.23
C ALA A 41 1.94 14.65 18.54
N GLU A 42 3.22 14.89 18.75
CA GLU A 42 4.19 13.85 19.10
C GLU A 42 3.81 13.11 20.40
N LEU A 43 3.38 13.85 21.42
CA LEU A 43 2.88 13.25 22.66
C LEU A 43 1.62 12.40 22.46
N LEU A 44 0.70 12.83 21.61
CA LEU A 44 -0.50 12.05 21.28
C LEU A 44 -0.12 10.76 20.56
N PHE A 45 0.73 10.81 19.54
CA PHE A 45 1.22 9.61 18.85
C PHE A 45 1.87 8.60 19.81
N ARG A 46 2.69 9.09 20.77
CA ARG A 46 3.28 8.24 21.81
C ARG A 46 2.23 7.59 22.72
N ARG A 47 1.20 8.35 23.13
CA ARG A 47 0.14 7.86 24.01
C ARG A 47 -0.76 6.84 23.35
N ILE A 48 -1.05 7.02 22.06
CA ILE A 48 -1.84 6.10 21.25
C ILE A 48 -1.06 4.81 20.97
N GLY A 49 0.29 4.86 21.05
CA GLY A 49 1.14 3.70 20.79
C GLY A 49 1.32 3.42 19.30
N ILE A 50 1.26 4.47 18.47
CA ILE A 50 1.49 4.36 17.02
C ILE A 50 2.97 4.09 16.78
N THR A 51 3.35 2.84 16.92
CA THR A 51 4.72 2.37 16.76
C THR A 51 4.84 1.44 15.56
N PHE A 52 6.03 1.39 14.99
CA PHE A 52 6.41 0.44 13.97
C PHE A 52 7.63 -0.33 14.47
N ALA A 53 7.53 -1.65 14.52
CA ALA A 53 8.66 -2.49 14.89
C ALA A 53 9.62 -2.64 13.70
N VAL A 54 10.88 -2.23 13.88
CA VAL A 54 11.94 -2.42 12.88
C VAL A 54 12.63 -3.74 13.18
N TYR A 55 12.51 -4.72 12.28
CA TYR A 55 13.25 -5.97 12.38
C TYR A 55 14.68 -5.79 11.82
N GLY A 56 15.67 -6.25 12.54
CA GLY A 56 17.07 -6.32 12.06
C GLY A 56 18.15 -5.77 13.00
N ASP A 57 17.82 -4.96 13.99
CA ASP A 57 18.73 -4.62 15.08
C ASP A 57 18.53 -5.60 16.25
N ALA A 58 19.62 -5.96 16.92
CA ALA A 58 19.63 -6.91 18.04
C ALA A 58 18.75 -6.49 19.25
N GLU A 59 18.22 -5.28 19.21
CA GLU A 59 17.15 -4.79 20.07
C GLU A 59 16.00 -4.37 19.14
N ALA A 60 14.92 -5.16 19.12
CA ALA A 60 13.68 -4.79 18.43
C ALA A 60 13.10 -3.53 19.10
N GLN A 61 13.53 -2.35 18.66
CA GLN A 61 13.04 -1.08 19.17
C GLN A 61 11.77 -0.71 18.41
N GLU A 62 10.66 -0.63 19.13
CA GLU A 62 9.49 0.08 18.64
C GLU A 62 9.84 1.54 18.40
N ARG A 63 9.73 1.99 17.16
CA ARG A 63 9.97 3.39 16.80
C ARG A 63 8.63 4.05 16.53
N LEU A 64 8.47 5.24 17.10
CA LEU A 64 7.37 6.13 16.68
C LEU A 64 7.59 6.55 15.24
N ILE A 65 6.53 6.55 14.43
CA ILE A 65 6.57 7.16 13.11
C ILE A 65 6.41 8.67 13.31
N PRO A 66 7.38 9.48 12.89
CA PRO A 66 7.28 10.93 13.03
C PRO A 66 6.08 11.46 12.23
N PHE A 67 5.28 12.29 12.88
CA PHE A 67 4.13 12.96 12.26
C PHE A 67 4.43 14.43 12.01
N ASP A 68 4.20 14.89 10.79
CA ASP A 68 4.29 16.30 10.45
C ASP A 68 2.91 16.94 10.39
N VAL A 69 2.76 18.02 11.15
CA VAL A 69 1.49 18.74 11.35
C VAL A 69 1.06 19.64 10.17
N ILE A 70 1.86 19.72 9.13
CA ILE A 70 1.47 20.44 7.90
C ILE A 70 0.85 19.46 6.93
N PRO A 71 -0.45 19.59 6.59
CA PRO A 71 -1.12 18.65 5.71
C PRO A 71 -0.62 18.74 4.27
N ARG A 72 -0.68 17.63 3.54
CA ARG A 72 -0.62 17.62 2.08
C ARG A 72 -2.01 17.88 1.53
N ILE A 73 -2.15 18.80 0.58
CA ILE A 73 -3.45 19.22 0.05
C ILE A 73 -3.55 18.91 -1.45
N LEU A 74 -4.60 18.20 -1.83
CA LEU A 74 -4.99 17.93 -3.20
C LEU A 74 -6.37 18.53 -3.47
N SER A 75 -6.56 19.08 -4.67
CA SER A 75 -7.87 19.54 -5.12
C SER A 75 -8.80 18.38 -5.49
N ALA A 76 -10.11 18.60 -5.51
CA ALA A 76 -11.10 17.64 -5.99
C ALA A 76 -10.82 17.18 -7.43
N LYS A 77 -10.33 18.09 -8.30
CA LYS A 77 -9.94 17.74 -9.67
C LYS A 77 -8.78 16.74 -9.70
N GLU A 78 -7.72 16.99 -8.93
CA GLU A 78 -6.56 16.09 -8.84
C GLU A 78 -6.97 14.73 -8.28
N TRP A 79 -7.79 14.73 -7.22
CA TRP A 79 -8.32 13.50 -6.65
C TRP A 79 -9.19 12.72 -7.64
N GLY A 80 -10.03 13.39 -8.42
CA GLY A 80 -10.87 12.74 -9.44
C GLY A 80 -10.05 12.00 -10.52
N ILE A 81 -8.85 12.46 -10.86
CA ILE A 81 -7.93 11.76 -11.76
C ILE A 81 -7.38 10.51 -11.07
N LEU A 82 -6.92 10.66 -9.83
CA LEU A 82 -6.39 9.56 -9.01
C LEU A 82 -7.46 8.47 -8.82
N GLU A 83 -8.66 8.84 -8.41
CA GLU A 83 -9.76 7.90 -8.17
C GLU A 83 -10.11 7.09 -9.41
N LYS A 84 -10.27 7.75 -10.56
CA LYS A 84 -10.57 7.07 -11.83
C LYS A 84 -9.46 6.09 -12.21
N GLY A 85 -8.22 6.51 -12.14
CA GLY A 85 -7.07 5.69 -12.50
C GLY A 85 -6.84 4.52 -11.54
N LEU A 86 -7.04 4.72 -10.24
CA LEU A 86 -6.98 3.66 -9.23
C LEU A 86 -8.06 2.60 -9.46
N ARG A 87 -9.29 3.03 -9.73
CA ARG A 87 -10.42 2.14 -10.05
C ARG A 87 -10.15 1.32 -11.30
N GLN A 88 -9.65 1.94 -12.35
CA GLN A 88 -9.24 1.25 -13.59
C GLN A 88 -8.16 0.20 -13.30
N ARG A 89 -7.13 0.59 -12.57
CA ARG A 89 -5.97 -0.27 -12.29
C ARG A 89 -6.34 -1.50 -11.46
N VAL A 90 -7.08 -1.33 -10.36
CA VAL A 90 -7.46 -2.46 -9.49
C VAL A 90 -8.45 -3.38 -10.18
N ARG A 91 -9.34 -2.86 -11.05
CA ARG A 91 -10.18 -3.68 -11.91
C ARG A 91 -9.35 -4.56 -12.85
N ALA A 92 -8.35 -4.00 -13.50
CA ALA A 92 -7.45 -4.75 -14.38
C ALA A 92 -6.63 -5.80 -13.61
N LEU A 93 -6.15 -5.47 -12.39
CA LEU A 93 -5.47 -6.42 -11.50
C LEU A 93 -6.34 -7.61 -11.12
N ASN A 94 -7.62 -7.39 -10.77
CA ASN A 94 -8.55 -8.48 -10.48
C ASN A 94 -8.77 -9.39 -11.68
N MET A 95 -8.95 -8.82 -12.89
CA MET A 95 -9.09 -9.60 -14.12
C MET A 95 -7.82 -10.38 -14.46
N PHE A 96 -6.66 -9.78 -14.28
CA PHE A 96 -5.36 -10.43 -14.45
C PHE A 96 -5.19 -11.63 -13.50
N LEU A 97 -5.46 -11.45 -12.21
CA LEU A 97 -5.35 -12.52 -11.23
C LEU A 97 -6.31 -13.67 -11.53
N ARG A 98 -7.56 -13.35 -11.88
CA ARG A 98 -8.50 -14.38 -12.32
C ARG A 98 -7.97 -15.14 -13.53
N ASP A 99 -7.47 -14.43 -14.52
CA ASP A 99 -7.01 -15.06 -15.77
C ASP A 99 -5.79 -15.98 -15.55
N ILE A 100 -4.78 -15.57 -14.79
CA ILE A 100 -3.58 -16.39 -14.58
C ILE A 100 -3.87 -17.69 -13.82
N TYR A 101 -4.92 -17.75 -13.00
CA TYR A 101 -5.35 -18.95 -12.29
C TYR A 101 -6.38 -19.78 -13.05
N HIS A 102 -6.96 -19.27 -14.15
CA HIS A 102 -7.99 -19.96 -14.96
C HIS A 102 -7.61 -20.05 -16.44
N GLY A 103 -8.07 -19.05 -17.22
CA GLY A 103 -7.95 -19.03 -18.67
C GLY A 103 -6.54 -18.90 -19.20
N ARG A 104 -5.71 -18.11 -18.55
CA ARG A 104 -4.33 -17.77 -18.96
C ARG A 104 -4.25 -17.11 -20.33
N ASP A 105 -5.28 -16.32 -20.67
CA ASP A 105 -5.41 -15.71 -21.99
C ASP A 105 -4.29 -14.71 -22.27
N ILE A 106 -3.91 -13.90 -21.26
CA ILE A 106 -2.82 -12.93 -21.38
C ILE A 106 -1.46 -13.61 -21.62
N LEU A 107 -1.24 -14.80 -21.04
CA LEU A 107 -0.03 -15.59 -21.23
C LEU A 107 -0.01 -16.19 -22.64
N ARG A 108 -1.13 -16.80 -23.07
CA ARG A 108 -1.29 -17.35 -24.45
C ARG A 108 -1.15 -16.27 -25.52
N ALA A 109 -1.58 -15.03 -25.23
CA ALA A 109 -1.39 -13.90 -26.12
C ALA A 109 0.06 -13.37 -26.14
N GLY A 110 0.93 -13.88 -25.26
CA GLY A 110 2.33 -13.45 -25.18
C GLY A 110 2.54 -12.02 -24.63
N VAL A 111 1.52 -11.44 -23.99
CA VAL A 111 1.59 -10.09 -23.40
C VAL A 111 2.44 -10.12 -22.13
N VAL A 112 2.23 -11.13 -21.28
CA VAL A 112 3.05 -11.38 -20.09
C VAL A 112 3.76 -12.73 -20.27
N PRO A 113 5.09 -12.82 -20.10
CA PRO A 113 5.81 -14.07 -20.21
C PRO A 113 5.38 -15.09 -19.14
N GLU A 114 5.13 -16.33 -19.51
CA GLU A 114 4.72 -17.41 -18.59
C GLU A 114 5.69 -17.60 -17.43
N GLY A 115 6.99 -17.50 -17.68
CA GLY A 115 8.03 -17.65 -16.65
C GLY A 115 7.91 -16.62 -15.51
N LEU A 116 7.35 -15.43 -15.77
CA LEU A 116 7.11 -14.44 -14.70
C LEU A 116 6.01 -14.84 -13.74
N ILE A 117 5.14 -15.74 -14.17
CA ILE A 117 4.04 -16.27 -13.34
C ILE A 117 4.45 -17.58 -12.69
N PHE A 118 4.77 -18.61 -13.49
CA PHE A 118 4.95 -19.97 -12.98
C PHE A 118 6.27 -20.21 -12.24
N GLN A 119 7.28 -19.38 -12.47
CA GLN A 119 8.56 -19.42 -11.74
C GLN A 119 8.58 -18.45 -10.55
N ASN A 120 7.52 -17.68 -10.36
CA ASN A 120 7.44 -16.72 -9.27
C ASN A 120 7.15 -17.44 -7.94
N PRO A 121 7.96 -17.25 -6.89
CA PRO A 121 7.79 -17.93 -5.61
C PRO A 121 6.48 -17.62 -4.89
N VAL A 122 5.80 -16.51 -5.26
CA VAL A 122 4.49 -16.14 -4.69
C VAL A 122 3.30 -16.59 -5.53
N PHE A 123 3.55 -17.27 -6.68
CA PHE A 123 2.49 -17.95 -7.41
C PHE A 123 1.98 -19.15 -6.59
N ARG A 124 0.69 -19.33 -6.52
CA ARG A 124 0.05 -20.39 -5.73
C ARG A 124 -0.65 -21.40 -6.66
N PRO A 125 0.01 -22.51 -7.03
CA PRO A 125 -0.58 -23.54 -7.89
C PRO A 125 -1.90 -24.10 -7.35
N GLU A 126 -2.09 -24.05 -6.03
CA GLU A 126 -3.30 -24.49 -5.32
C GLU A 126 -4.54 -23.68 -5.73
N MET A 127 -4.34 -22.50 -6.29
CA MET A 127 -5.41 -21.65 -6.79
C MET A 127 -5.79 -21.91 -8.25
N ASN A 128 -5.09 -22.80 -8.95
CA ASN A 128 -5.41 -23.13 -10.34
C ASN A 128 -6.83 -23.70 -10.46
N GLY A 129 -7.70 -23.01 -11.20
CA GLY A 129 -9.10 -23.39 -11.40
C GLY A 129 -9.98 -23.21 -10.16
N GLN A 130 -9.47 -22.60 -9.10
CA GLN A 130 -10.23 -22.33 -7.89
C GLN A 130 -11.03 -21.01 -8.05
N ASP A 131 -12.35 -21.13 -8.03
CA ASP A 131 -13.23 -19.97 -8.03
C ASP A 131 -13.17 -19.24 -6.68
N VAL A 132 -13.02 -17.92 -6.73
CA VAL A 132 -13.11 -17.06 -5.55
C VAL A 132 -14.47 -16.34 -5.53
N PRO A 133 -15.06 -16.06 -4.35
CA PRO A 133 -16.34 -15.40 -4.27
C PRO A 133 -16.38 -14.08 -5.07
N HIS A 134 -17.36 -13.95 -5.96
CA HIS A 134 -17.59 -12.78 -6.82
C HIS A 134 -16.42 -12.41 -7.76
N ASP A 135 -15.48 -13.30 -8.01
CA ASP A 135 -14.24 -13.04 -8.77
C ASP A 135 -13.38 -11.89 -8.22
N VAL A 136 -13.49 -11.60 -6.92
CA VAL A 136 -12.69 -10.57 -6.25
C VAL A 136 -11.47 -11.19 -5.59
N TYR A 137 -10.30 -10.96 -6.17
CA TYR A 137 -9.01 -11.38 -5.61
C TYR A 137 -8.43 -10.29 -4.70
N VAL A 138 -8.43 -9.04 -5.17
CA VAL A 138 -7.90 -7.88 -4.45
C VAL A 138 -9.05 -7.09 -3.86
N HIS A 139 -9.34 -7.34 -2.59
CA HIS A 139 -10.37 -6.62 -1.83
C HIS A 139 -9.84 -5.28 -1.31
N ILE A 140 -8.58 -5.27 -0.88
CA ILE A 140 -7.89 -4.08 -0.38
C ILE A 140 -6.59 -3.94 -1.15
N ALA A 141 -6.40 -2.81 -1.86
CA ALA A 141 -5.14 -2.44 -2.47
C ALA A 141 -4.62 -1.13 -1.90
N GLY A 142 -3.31 -1.05 -1.65
CA GLY A 142 -2.59 0.18 -1.38
C GLY A 142 -1.67 0.49 -2.55
N ILE A 143 -1.96 1.53 -3.31
CA ILE A 143 -1.21 1.86 -4.53
C ILE A 143 -0.27 3.03 -4.24
N ASP A 144 1.04 2.82 -4.35
CA ASP A 144 2.01 3.89 -4.09
C ASP A 144 2.12 4.79 -5.31
N ILE A 145 1.86 6.08 -5.10
CA ILE A 145 1.81 7.10 -6.15
C ILE A 145 2.77 8.23 -5.80
N VAL A 146 3.55 8.64 -6.79
CA VAL A 146 4.39 9.82 -6.72
C VAL A 146 3.89 10.88 -7.69
N ARG A 147 4.10 12.13 -7.34
CA ARG A 147 3.84 13.27 -8.22
C ARG A 147 5.17 13.80 -8.73
N VAL A 148 5.27 14.05 -10.01
CA VAL A 148 6.49 14.57 -10.64
C VAL A 148 6.28 15.93 -11.30
N ASP A 149 5.01 16.30 -11.56
CA ASP A 149 4.62 17.61 -12.11
C ASP A 149 3.17 17.95 -11.69
N ALA A 150 2.68 19.10 -12.12
CA ALA A 150 1.38 19.65 -11.76
C ALA A 150 0.20 18.67 -11.91
N ASP A 151 0.13 17.98 -13.03
CA ASP A 151 -0.94 17.02 -13.37
C ASP A 151 -0.38 15.60 -13.64
N ASP A 152 0.89 15.32 -13.29
CA ASP A 152 1.54 14.02 -13.59
C ASP A 152 1.73 13.20 -12.31
N PHE A 153 0.77 12.30 -12.09
CA PHE A 153 0.79 11.30 -11.03
C PHE A 153 1.20 9.95 -11.62
N ILE A 154 2.21 9.33 -11.02
CA ILE A 154 2.82 8.10 -11.50
C ILE A 154 2.71 7.03 -10.43
N VAL A 155 2.26 5.84 -10.79
CA VAL A 155 2.26 4.68 -9.89
C VAL A 155 3.68 4.17 -9.73
N LEU A 156 4.11 3.99 -8.49
CA LEU A 156 5.44 3.49 -8.14
C LEU A 156 5.44 1.98 -7.88
N GLU A 157 4.40 1.48 -7.20
CA GLU A 157 4.19 0.06 -6.94
C GLU A 157 2.73 -0.24 -6.57
N ASP A 158 2.33 -1.50 -6.74
CA ASP A 158 1.04 -2.04 -6.30
C ASP A 158 1.27 -2.88 -5.04
N ASN A 159 0.45 -2.67 -4.01
CA ASN A 159 0.39 -3.52 -2.83
C ASN A 159 -1.00 -4.13 -2.75
N ALA A 160 -1.10 -5.41 -3.11
CA ALA A 160 -2.37 -6.14 -3.24
C ALA A 160 -2.41 -7.43 -2.41
N ARG A 161 -1.37 -7.72 -1.63
CA ARG A 161 -1.30 -8.87 -0.73
C ARG A 161 -1.81 -8.51 0.66
N THR A 162 -1.08 -7.70 1.41
CA THR A 162 -1.42 -7.24 2.76
C THR A 162 -1.05 -5.76 2.95
N PRO A 163 -1.69 -4.81 2.21
CA PRO A 163 -1.33 -3.41 2.32
C PRO A 163 -1.54 -2.88 3.74
N SER A 164 -0.61 -2.01 4.19
CA SER A 164 -0.61 -1.39 5.51
C SER A 164 -0.56 0.13 5.40
N GLY A 165 -0.93 0.81 6.49
CA GLY A 165 -0.85 2.27 6.60
C GLY A 165 -2.20 2.97 6.76
N VAL A 166 -3.29 2.23 6.79
CA VAL A 166 -4.66 2.76 6.99
C VAL A 166 -4.79 3.39 8.37
N SER A 167 -4.26 2.73 9.40
CA SER A 167 -4.29 3.25 10.78
C SER A 167 -3.64 4.62 10.86
N TYR A 168 -2.49 4.80 10.21
CA TYR A 168 -1.79 6.10 10.17
C TYR A 168 -2.58 7.18 9.42
N MET A 169 -3.26 6.82 8.32
CA MET A 169 -4.13 7.75 7.60
C MET A 169 -5.25 8.28 8.50
N LEU A 170 -5.93 7.38 9.24
CA LEU A 170 -7.05 7.73 10.09
C LEU A 170 -6.60 8.50 11.34
N GLU A 171 -5.55 8.05 12.00
CA GLU A 171 -4.99 8.71 13.19
C GLU A 171 -4.41 10.09 12.86
N ASN A 172 -3.71 10.22 11.73
CA ASN A 172 -3.23 11.53 11.27
C ASN A 172 -4.39 12.53 11.16
N ARG A 173 -5.52 12.12 10.56
CA ARG A 173 -6.72 12.94 10.43
C ARG A 173 -7.32 13.29 11.80
N GLU A 174 -7.47 12.32 12.69
CA GLU A 174 -8.05 12.53 14.02
C GLU A 174 -7.21 13.51 14.84
N ILE A 175 -5.88 13.37 14.81
CA ILE A 175 -4.96 14.28 15.49
C ILE A 175 -5.01 15.68 14.88
N MET A 176 -5.04 15.80 13.56
CA MET A 176 -5.16 17.09 12.89
C MET A 176 -6.46 17.80 13.25
N MET A 177 -7.60 17.11 13.25
CA MET A 177 -8.89 17.68 13.65
C MET A 177 -8.88 18.15 15.11
N ARG A 178 -8.21 17.42 15.99
CA ARG A 178 -8.10 17.74 17.41
C ARG A 178 -7.21 18.96 17.67
N LEU A 179 -6.05 19.04 16.99
CA LEU A 179 -5.05 20.07 17.26
C LEU A 179 -5.25 21.34 16.43
N PHE A 180 -5.92 21.25 15.28
CA PHE A 180 -6.07 22.34 14.32
C PHE A 180 -7.52 22.57 13.88
N PRO A 181 -8.49 22.65 14.81
CA PRO A 181 -9.90 22.82 14.45
C PRO A 181 -10.16 24.13 13.69
N ASP A 182 -9.38 25.18 13.98
CA ASP A 182 -9.41 26.46 13.31
C ASP A 182 -8.97 26.37 11.84
N LEU A 183 -7.98 25.52 11.54
CA LEU A 183 -7.53 25.29 10.17
C LEU A 183 -8.55 24.46 9.39
N PHE A 184 -9.14 23.43 10.02
CA PHE A 184 -10.23 22.65 9.42
C PHE A 184 -11.45 23.49 9.10
N ALA A 185 -11.81 24.45 9.96
CA ALA A 185 -12.94 25.36 9.74
C ALA A 185 -12.77 26.23 8.49
N ARG A 186 -11.53 26.43 8.02
CA ARG A 186 -11.20 27.19 6.80
C ARG A 186 -11.21 26.35 5.52
N HIS A 187 -11.26 25.04 5.65
CA HIS A 187 -11.18 24.09 4.54
C HIS A 187 -12.37 23.15 4.54
N ARG A 188 -12.89 22.85 3.35
CA ARG A 188 -13.84 21.75 3.18
C ARG A 188 -13.04 20.50 2.85
N VAL A 189 -12.61 19.80 3.88
CA VAL A 189 -11.82 18.57 3.73
C VAL A 189 -12.75 17.36 3.65
N ALA A 190 -12.62 16.57 2.58
CA ALA A 190 -13.40 15.36 2.42
C ALA A 190 -13.10 14.35 3.55
N PRO A 191 -14.15 13.67 4.10
CA PRO A 191 -14.01 12.81 5.26
C PRO A 191 -13.31 11.48 4.91
N VAL A 192 -12.35 11.05 5.73
CA VAL A 192 -11.72 9.72 5.66
C VAL A 192 -12.30 8.76 6.70
N GLU A 193 -13.05 9.25 7.64
CA GLU A 193 -13.62 8.53 8.80
C GLU A 193 -14.59 7.42 8.38
N ARG A 194 -15.08 7.47 7.15
CA ARG A 194 -15.93 6.42 6.54
C ARG A 194 -15.17 5.15 6.17
N TYR A 195 -13.85 5.17 6.18
CA TYR A 195 -13.05 4.04 5.72
C TYR A 195 -13.40 2.71 6.44
N PRO A 196 -13.55 2.65 7.77
CA PRO A 196 -13.93 1.41 8.45
C PRO A 196 -15.29 0.87 7.99
N ASP A 197 -16.29 1.73 7.87
CA ASP A 197 -17.63 1.33 7.42
C ASP A 197 -17.61 0.80 5.98
N GLU A 198 -16.90 1.48 5.08
CA GLU A 198 -16.75 1.08 3.69
C GLU A 198 -15.94 -0.23 3.56
N LEU A 199 -14.91 -0.42 4.38
CA LEU A 199 -14.16 -1.68 4.43
C LEU A 199 -15.04 -2.82 4.92
N LEU A 200 -15.79 -2.64 6.01
CA LEU A 200 -16.68 -3.67 6.53
C LEU A 200 -17.78 -4.02 5.53
N ALA A 201 -18.36 -3.02 4.88
CA ALA A 201 -19.35 -3.22 3.82
C ALA A 201 -18.77 -3.99 2.62
N ALA A 202 -17.56 -3.66 2.18
CA ALA A 202 -16.87 -4.38 1.10
C ALA A 202 -16.60 -5.84 1.50
N LEU A 203 -16.09 -6.09 2.70
CA LEU A 203 -15.82 -7.45 3.21
C LEU A 203 -17.11 -8.28 3.34
N ARG A 204 -18.17 -7.73 3.92
CA ARG A 204 -19.47 -8.43 4.03
C ARG A 204 -20.08 -8.73 2.66
N SER A 205 -19.90 -7.84 1.68
CA SER A 205 -20.46 -8.02 0.34
C SER A 205 -19.86 -9.20 -0.43
N VAL A 206 -18.67 -9.65 -0.05
CA VAL A 206 -17.97 -10.79 -0.69
C VAL A 206 -18.09 -12.08 0.10
N ALA A 207 -18.98 -12.13 1.08
CA ALA A 207 -19.26 -13.38 1.80
C ALA A 207 -19.74 -14.48 0.86
N PRO A 208 -19.48 -15.76 1.17
CA PRO A 208 -19.97 -16.89 0.39
C PRO A 208 -21.49 -16.89 0.23
N GLY A 209 -21.99 -17.53 -0.83
CA GLY A 209 -23.42 -17.68 -1.02
C GLY A 209 -24.11 -18.48 0.10
N GLY A 210 -25.35 -18.10 0.45
CA GLY A 210 -26.14 -18.86 1.44
C GLY A 210 -25.85 -18.56 2.90
N VAL A 211 -25.01 -17.57 3.21
CA VAL A 211 -24.78 -17.09 4.59
C VAL A 211 -25.88 -16.13 5.06
N SER A 212 -25.88 -15.79 6.36
CA SER A 212 -26.84 -14.86 6.96
C SER A 212 -26.83 -13.49 6.30
N ALA A 213 -27.88 -12.69 6.56
CA ALA A 213 -27.94 -11.30 6.10
C ALA A 213 -26.80 -10.42 6.63
N GLU A 214 -26.23 -10.80 7.78
CA GLU A 214 -25.05 -10.18 8.37
C GLU A 214 -23.92 -11.19 8.50
N PRO A 215 -23.05 -11.31 7.47
CA PRO A 215 -21.90 -12.20 7.50
C PRO A 215 -20.95 -11.88 8.66
N THR A 216 -20.45 -12.90 9.31
CA THR A 216 -19.42 -12.75 10.35
C THR A 216 -18.06 -12.53 9.72
N VAL A 217 -17.45 -11.39 9.99
CA VAL A 217 -16.10 -11.03 9.57
C VAL A 217 -15.15 -11.14 10.76
N ALA A 218 -13.97 -11.72 10.58
CA ALA A 218 -12.90 -11.72 11.58
C ALA A 218 -11.59 -11.26 10.96
N LEU A 219 -10.75 -10.56 11.72
CA LEU A 219 -9.41 -10.16 11.30
C LEU A 219 -8.39 -11.18 11.83
N LEU A 220 -7.74 -11.91 10.92
CA LEU A 220 -6.70 -12.89 11.25
C LEU A 220 -5.33 -12.21 11.30
N THR A 221 -4.74 -12.16 12.49
CA THR A 221 -3.40 -11.60 12.75
C THR A 221 -2.36 -12.69 13.02
N PRO A 222 -1.09 -12.49 12.64
CA PRO A 222 0.00 -13.35 13.09
C PRO A 222 0.42 -13.10 14.55
N GLY A 223 -0.21 -12.13 15.23
CA GLY A 223 0.03 -11.83 16.64
C GLY A 223 0.97 -10.67 16.90
N VAL A 224 1.26 -10.45 18.17
CA VAL A 224 1.95 -9.27 18.72
C VAL A 224 3.39 -9.05 18.20
N TYR A 225 4.01 -10.07 17.66
CA TYR A 225 5.37 -9.94 17.11
C TYR A 225 5.40 -9.39 15.67
N ASN A 226 4.24 -9.16 15.05
CA ASN A 226 4.19 -8.56 13.74
C ASN A 226 4.37 -7.04 13.81
N SER A 227 5.17 -6.47 12.92
CA SER A 227 5.45 -5.02 12.88
C SER A 227 4.22 -4.15 12.71
N ALA A 228 3.16 -4.68 12.08
CA ALA A 228 1.90 -3.99 11.85
C ALA A 228 0.80 -4.39 12.84
N TYR A 229 1.14 -5.05 13.98
CA TYR A 229 0.12 -5.53 14.93
C TYR A 229 -0.76 -4.38 15.47
N TYR A 230 -0.18 -3.20 15.70
CA TYR A 230 -0.96 -2.02 16.06
C TYR A 230 -2.11 -1.79 15.05
N GLU A 231 -1.82 -1.79 13.75
CA GLU A 231 -2.83 -1.61 12.71
C GLU A 231 -3.88 -2.73 12.70
N HIS A 232 -3.49 -3.97 12.98
CA HIS A 232 -4.43 -5.09 13.05
C HIS A 232 -5.44 -4.90 14.18
N SER A 233 -4.95 -4.55 15.38
CA SER A 233 -5.78 -4.26 16.55
C SER A 233 -6.67 -3.03 16.30
N PHE A 234 -6.09 -1.94 15.79
CA PHE A 234 -6.81 -0.72 15.46
C PHE A 234 -7.97 -0.97 14.47
N LEU A 235 -7.70 -1.70 13.39
CA LEU A 235 -8.73 -1.99 12.40
C LEU A 235 -9.82 -2.90 12.95
N ALA A 236 -9.48 -3.93 13.74
CA ALA A 236 -10.48 -4.79 14.37
C ALA A 236 -11.42 -4.00 15.28
N ASP A 237 -10.86 -3.08 16.07
CA ASP A 237 -11.63 -2.17 16.95
C ASP A 237 -12.54 -1.23 16.14
N LYS A 238 -11.98 -0.52 15.14
CA LYS A 238 -12.73 0.43 14.30
C LYS A 238 -13.84 -0.25 13.48
N LEU A 239 -13.62 -1.50 13.05
CA LEU A 239 -14.61 -2.30 12.31
C LEU A 239 -15.64 -2.97 13.23
N GLY A 240 -15.38 -3.05 14.54
CA GLY A 240 -16.22 -3.78 15.49
C GLY A 240 -16.23 -5.30 15.21
N ILE A 241 -15.10 -5.86 14.78
CA ILE A 241 -14.93 -7.29 14.48
C ILE A 241 -13.89 -7.92 15.39
N GLU A 242 -13.93 -9.24 15.51
CA GLU A 242 -13.00 -9.97 16.36
C GLU A 242 -11.59 -10.00 15.71
N LEU A 243 -10.56 -9.69 16.52
CA LEU A 243 -9.16 -9.92 16.24
C LEU A 243 -8.82 -11.34 16.67
N VAL A 244 -8.42 -12.19 15.73
CA VAL A 244 -8.13 -13.61 15.98
C VAL A 244 -6.73 -14.00 15.51
N GLU A 245 -6.11 -14.94 16.23
CA GLU A 245 -4.93 -15.67 15.78
C GLU A 245 -5.35 -17.04 15.23
N GLY A 246 -4.46 -17.74 14.50
CA GLY A 246 -4.77 -19.07 13.94
C GLY A 246 -5.28 -20.09 14.97
N ARG A 247 -4.78 -20.02 16.22
CA ARG A 247 -5.20 -20.88 17.33
C ARG A 247 -6.66 -20.66 17.80
N ASP A 248 -7.23 -19.49 17.48
CA ASP A 248 -8.61 -19.13 17.88
C ASP A 248 -9.62 -19.66 16.85
N LEU A 249 -9.13 -20.12 15.69
CA LEU A 249 -9.96 -20.64 14.63
C LEU A 249 -9.88 -22.17 14.54
N ILE A 250 -10.93 -22.79 14.03
CA ILE A 250 -11.01 -24.21 13.77
C ILE A 250 -11.82 -24.46 12.50
N VAL A 251 -11.37 -25.39 11.69
CA VAL A 251 -12.13 -25.89 10.52
C VAL A 251 -12.84 -27.19 10.90
N LYS A 252 -14.14 -27.25 10.64
CA LYS A 252 -14.96 -28.42 10.87
C LYS A 252 -15.99 -28.55 9.75
N ASN A 253 -16.03 -29.71 9.08
CA ASN A 253 -16.89 -29.97 7.93
C ASN A 253 -16.76 -28.89 6.83
N GLU A 254 -15.53 -28.49 6.53
CA GLU A 254 -15.21 -27.47 5.54
C GLU A 254 -15.83 -26.08 5.83
N GLU A 255 -16.17 -25.81 7.07
CA GLU A 255 -16.59 -24.50 7.58
C GLU A 255 -15.61 -24.01 8.63
N VAL A 256 -15.42 -22.68 8.69
CA VAL A 256 -14.51 -22.04 9.65
C VAL A 256 -15.30 -21.50 10.83
N PHE A 257 -14.82 -21.79 12.03
CA PHE A 257 -15.41 -21.32 13.27
C PHE A 257 -14.36 -20.65 14.15
N MET A 258 -14.71 -19.56 14.81
CA MET A 258 -13.93 -19.03 15.92
C MET A 258 -14.43 -19.55 17.26
N ARG A 259 -13.51 -19.71 18.19
CA ARG A 259 -13.76 -20.13 19.55
C ARG A 259 -14.18 -18.91 20.37
N THR A 260 -15.35 -18.97 20.97
CA THR A 260 -15.86 -17.93 21.87
C THR A 260 -16.22 -18.53 23.22
N THR A 261 -16.48 -17.69 24.22
CA THR A 261 -16.95 -18.13 25.54
C THR A 261 -18.34 -18.80 25.50
N GLU A 262 -19.11 -18.56 24.42
CA GLU A 262 -20.43 -19.14 24.21
C GLU A 262 -20.39 -20.38 23.30
N GLY A 263 -19.21 -20.80 22.85
CA GLY A 263 -19.02 -21.91 21.93
C GLY A 263 -18.39 -21.52 20.60
N LEU A 264 -18.67 -22.30 19.57
CA LEU A 264 -18.17 -22.05 18.22
C LEU A 264 -19.10 -21.09 17.47
N LYS A 265 -18.54 -20.00 16.95
CA LYS A 265 -19.23 -19.04 16.07
C LYS A 265 -18.66 -19.16 14.65
N ARG A 266 -19.53 -19.37 13.65
CA ARG A 266 -19.10 -19.44 12.25
C ARG A 266 -18.48 -18.12 11.80
N VAL A 267 -17.43 -18.21 10.99
CA VAL A 267 -16.79 -17.09 10.31
C VAL A 267 -17.01 -17.24 8.81
N ASP A 268 -17.50 -16.20 8.16
CA ASP A 268 -17.85 -16.19 6.74
C ASP A 268 -16.80 -15.46 5.88
N VAL A 269 -16.11 -14.47 6.48
CA VAL A 269 -15.05 -13.71 5.83
C VAL A 269 -13.87 -13.54 6.78
N ILE A 270 -12.69 -13.86 6.34
CA ILE A 270 -11.44 -13.57 7.05
C ILE A 270 -10.73 -12.41 6.34
N TYR A 271 -10.61 -11.26 7.02
CA TYR A 271 -9.65 -10.23 6.66
C TYR A 271 -8.28 -10.65 7.20
N ARG A 272 -7.45 -11.21 6.32
CA ARG A 272 -6.18 -11.81 6.72
C ARG A 272 -5.02 -10.82 6.69
N ARG A 273 -4.19 -10.91 7.72
CA ARG A 273 -2.90 -10.22 7.81
C ARG A 273 -1.74 -11.22 7.91
N VAL A 274 -2.02 -12.48 7.59
CA VAL A 274 -1.08 -13.59 7.51
C VAL A 274 -0.77 -13.86 6.04
N ASP A 275 0.50 -14.01 5.70
CA ASP A 275 0.95 -14.34 4.34
C ASP A 275 0.53 -15.76 3.93
N ASP A 276 0.39 -16.00 2.62
CA ASP A 276 -0.07 -17.27 2.03
C ASP A 276 0.68 -18.46 2.61
N ASP A 277 2.00 -18.40 2.69
CA ASP A 277 2.86 -19.48 3.17
C ASP A 277 2.49 -19.99 4.58
N PHE A 278 1.89 -19.13 5.39
CA PHE A 278 1.57 -19.42 6.79
C PHE A 278 0.09 -19.69 7.04
N LEU A 279 -0.79 -19.56 6.04
CA LEU A 279 -2.24 -19.60 6.22
C LEU A 279 -2.77 -20.99 6.61
N ASP A 280 -2.23 -22.04 6.02
CA ASP A 280 -2.69 -23.43 6.27
C ASP A 280 -1.48 -24.38 6.28
N PRO A 281 -1.11 -24.94 7.47
CA PRO A 281 0.01 -25.88 7.56
C PRO A 281 -0.21 -27.20 6.83
N LEU A 282 -1.45 -27.54 6.44
CA LEU A 282 -1.74 -28.75 5.66
C LEU A 282 -1.54 -28.53 4.16
N THR A 283 -1.49 -27.28 3.70
CA THR A 283 -1.37 -26.93 2.27
C THR A 283 -0.03 -26.29 1.96
N PHE A 284 0.45 -25.38 2.83
CA PHE A 284 1.67 -24.60 2.61
C PHE A 284 2.79 -25.07 3.53
N ARG A 285 3.27 -24.21 4.41
CA ARG A 285 4.37 -24.53 5.33
C ARG A 285 3.89 -25.39 6.51
N PRO A 286 4.33 -26.66 6.62
CA PRO A 286 3.86 -27.59 7.67
C PRO A 286 4.31 -27.19 9.09
N ASP A 287 5.32 -26.33 9.22
CA ASP A 287 5.82 -25.79 10.48
C ASP A 287 5.11 -24.48 10.90
N SER A 288 4.12 -24.02 10.13
CA SER A 288 3.38 -22.80 10.46
C SER A 288 2.51 -22.99 11.70
N VAL A 289 2.70 -22.09 12.68
CA VAL A 289 1.87 -21.97 13.89
C VAL A 289 0.93 -20.76 13.81
N LEU A 290 0.97 -20.00 12.70
CA LEU A 290 0.22 -18.75 12.51
C LEU A 290 -1.12 -18.99 11.80
N GLY A 291 -1.21 -20.09 11.06
CA GLY A 291 -2.36 -20.40 10.21
C GLY A 291 -3.38 -21.33 10.88
N VAL A 292 -4.34 -21.74 10.08
CA VAL A 292 -5.48 -22.57 10.50
C VAL A 292 -5.47 -23.88 9.70
N PRO A 293 -5.24 -25.05 10.33
CA PRO A 293 -5.24 -26.32 9.63
C PRO A 293 -6.58 -26.59 8.92
N GLY A 294 -6.53 -26.86 7.61
CA GLY A 294 -7.70 -27.11 6.78
C GLY A 294 -8.42 -25.88 6.25
N LEU A 295 -7.88 -24.68 6.46
CA LEU A 295 -8.46 -23.43 5.96
C LEU A 295 -8.63 -23.45 4.43
N MET A 296 -7.63 -23.98 3.71
CA MET A 296 -7.69 -24.10 2.26
C MET A 296 -8.75 -25.10 1.78
N SER A 297 -9.09 -26.14 2.56
CA SER A 297 -10.21 -27.02 2.23
C SER A 297 -11.56 -26.28 2.32
N ALA A 298 -11.77 -25.50 3.39
CA ALA A 298 -12.96 -24.67 3.53
C ALA A 298 -13.06 -23.58 2.43
N TYR A 299 -11.92 -23.02 2.04
CA TYR A 299 -11.83 -22.03 0.96
C TYR A 299 -12.16 -22.65 -0.40
N ALA A 300 -11.60 -23.83 -0.71
CA ALA A 300 -11.87 -24.55 -1.94
C ALA A 300 -13.34 -25.01 -2.04
N ALA A 301 -13.96 -25.34 -0.90
CA ALA A 301 -15.39 -25.66 -0.82
C ALA A 301 -16.31 -24.42 -1.01
N GLY A 302 -15.75 -23.21 -1.09
CA GLY A 302 -16.51 -21.96 -1.23
C GLY A 302 -17.27 -21.55 0.02
N ASN A 303 -16.85 -22.02 1.21
CA ASN A 303 -17.52 -21.78 2.49
C ASN A 303 -16.95 -20.59 3.29
N ILE A 304 -15.85 -20.01 2.84
CA ILE A 304 -15.18 -18.87 3.44
C ILE A 304 -14.62 -17.94 2.38
N THR A 305 -14.61 -16.64 2.61
CA THR A 305 -13.87 -15.67 1.81
C THR A 305 -12.59 -15.26 2.54
N LEU A 306 -11.47 -15.28 1.82
CA LEU A 306 -10.19 -14.75 2.29
C LEU A 306 -9.91 -13.42 1.59
N ALA A 307 -9.80 -12.35 2.33
CA ALA A 307 -9.52 -11.01 1.82
C ALA A 307 -8.12 -10.54 2.28
N ASN A 308 -7.14 -10.31 1.39
CA ASN A 308 -7.17 -10.56 -0.05
C ASN A 308 -7.05 -12.06 -0.34
N ALA A 309 -7.48 -12.48 -1.51
CA ALA A 309 -7.43 -13.89 -1.91
C ALA A 309 -6.01 -14.45 -1.87
N VAL A 310 -5.90 -15.76 -1.73
CA VAL A 310 -4.62 -16.46 -1.85
C VAL A 310 -4.08 -16.29 -3.27
N GLY A 311 -2.76 -16.09 -3.39
CA GLY A 311 -2.10 -15.94 -4.69
C GLY A 311 -2.07 -14.50 -5.23
N THR A 312 -2.58 -13.51 -4.50
CA THR A 312 -2.51 -12.09 -4.92
C THR A 312 -1.10 -11.51 -4.86
N GLY A 313 -0.15 -12.21 -4.23
CA GLY A 313 1.26 -11.78 -4.19
C GLY A 313 1.89 -11.55 -5.56
N ILE A 314 1.39 -12.18 -6.62
CA ILE A 314 1.78 -11.90 -8.01
C ILE A 314 1.55 -10.43 -8.39
N ALA A 315 0.51 -9.80 -7.87
CA ALA A 315 0.21 -8.40 -8.17
C ALA A 315 1.18 -7.41 -7.48
N ASP A 316 1.85 -7.84 -6.39
CA ASP A 316 2.88 -7.03 -5.70
C ASP A 316 4.25 -7.09 -6.42
N ASP A 317 4.41 -7.99 -7.39
CA ASP A 317 5.68 -8.24 -8.06
C ASP A 317 6.09 -7.08 -8.97
N LYS A 318 7.32 -6.57 -8.79
CA LYS A 318 7.82 -5.42 -9.53
C LYS A 318 8.05 -5.69 -11.02
N ALA A 319 8.29 -6.95 -11.41
CA ALA A 319 8.36 -7.31 -12.82
C ALA A 319 6.97 -7.29 -13.44
N ILE A 320 5.95 -7.83 -12.74
CA ILE A 320 4.54 -7.78 -13.16
C ILE A 320 4.05 -6.34 -13.23
N TYR A 321 4.37 -5.52 -12.22
CA TYR A 321 4.09 -4.08 -12.25
C TYR A 321 4.49 -3.44 -13.58
N SER A 322 5.64 -3.80 -14.15
CA SER A 322 6.12 -3.23 -15.40
C SER A 322 5.24 -3.54 -16.62
N TYR A 323 4.37 -4.55 -16.53
CA TYR A 323 3.39 -4.92 -17.57
C TYR A 323 2.00 -4.32 -17.33
N MET A 324 1.76 -3.60 -16.24
CA MET A 324 0.42 -3.08 -15.92
C MET A 324 -0.21 -2.21 -17.01
N PRO A 325 0.52 -1.38 -17.78
CA PRO A 325 -0.06 -0.69 -18.93
C PRO A 325 -0.64 -1.66 -19.97
N ASP A 326 0.07 -2.73 -20.26
CA ASP A 326 -0.36 -3.77 -21.21
C ASP A 326 -1.52 -4.59 -20.64
N VAL A 327 -1.51 -4.87 -19.33
CA VAL A 327 -2.60 -5.54 -18.60
C VAL A 327 -3.89 -4.74 -18.66
N VAL A 328 -3.84 -3.43 -18.40
CA VAL A 328 -4.99 -2.54 -18.53
C VAL A 328 -5.55 -2.56 -19.96
N LYS A 329 -4.67 -2.44 -20.94
CA LYS A 329 -5.08 -2.46 -22.35
C LYS A 329 -5.66 -3.81 -22.77
N PHE A 330 -5.08 -4.91 -22.32
CA PHE A 330 -5.53 -6.26 -22.68
C PHE A 330 -6.94 -6.55 -22.15
N TYR A 331 -7.22 -6.29 -20.88
CA TYR A 331 -8.48 -6.64 -20.26
C TYR A 331 -9.58 -5.59 -20.42
N LEU A 332 -9.21 -4.31 -20.46
CA LEU A 332 -10.20 -3.22 -20.50
C LEU A 332 -10.33 -2.59 -21.88
N GLY A 333 -9.38 -2.79 -22.78
CA GLY A 333 -9.32 -2.10 -24.07
C GLY A 333 -9.07 -0.59 -23.94
N GLU A 334 -8.58 -0.15 -22.78
CA GLU A 334 -8.39 1.25 -22.42
C GLU A 334 -6.90 1.58 -22.31
N ASP A 335 -6.54 2.85 -22.49
CA ASP A 335 -5.21 3.32 -22.12
C ASP A 335 -5.16 3.61 -20.60
N PRO A 336 -4.01 3.36 -19.94
CA PRO A 336 -3.86 3.65 -18.52
C PRO A 336 -4.06 5.13 -18.19
N ILE A 337 -4.95 5.42 -17.25
CA ILE A 337 -5.16 6.79 -16.74
C ILE A 337 -3.97 7.21 -15.88
N LEU A 338 -3.50 6.31 -15.00
CA LEU A 338 -2.29 6.53 -14.22
C LEU A 338 -1.13 5.81 -14.89
N LYS A 339 -0.07 6.56 -15.18
CA LYS A 339 1.15 6.03 -15.79
C LYS A 339 1.95 5.20 -14.79
N ASN A 340 2.72 4.24 -15.30
CA ASN A 340 3.79 3.62 -14.54
C ASN A 340 5.08 4.43 -14.68
N VAL A 341 5.97 4.29 -13.71
CA VAL A 341 7.37 4.68 -13.90
C VAL A 341 7.96 3.86 -15.05
N GLN A 342 8.72 4.51 -15.94
CA GLN A 342 9.48 3.77 -16.95
C GLN A 342 10.33 2.71 -16.24
N THR A 343 10.22 1.47 -16.68
CA THR A 343 10.88 0.34 -16.02
C THR A 343 11.63 -0.48 -17.04
N TRP A 344 12.93 -0.63 -16.84
CA TRP A 344 13.76 -1.56 -17.57
C TRP A 344 13.79 -2.90 -16.86
N ARG A 345 13.49 -3.95 -17.60
CA ARG A 345 13.44 -5.34 -17.11
C ARG A 345 14.81 -5.96 -17.33
N CYS A 346 15.63 -6.10 -16.29
CA CYS A 346 17.02 -6.58 -16.46
C CYS A 346 17.10 -8.00 -17.03
N ARG A 347 16.02 -8.78 -16.96
CA ARG A 347 15.91 -10.08 -17.65
C ARG A 347 15.99 -9.97 -19.20
N GLU A 348 15.64 -8.81 -19.77
CA GLU A 348 15.70 -8.56 -21.20
C GLU A 348 17.11 -8.07 -21.56
N PRO A 349 17.83 -8.75 -22.48
CA PRO A 349 19.23 -8.41 -22.77
C PRO A 349 19.45 -6.95 -23.18
N LYS A 350 18.51 -6.36 -23.93
CA LYS A 350 18.56 -4.97 -24.34
C LYS A 350 18.46 -4.00 -23.17
N ASP A 351 17.52 -4.25 -22.25
CA ASP A 351 17.31 -3.44 -21.06
C ASP A 351 18.50 -3.57 -20.11
N LEU A 352 19.00 -4.80 -19.92
CA LEU A 352 20.17 -5.07 -19.10
C LEU A 352 21.39 -4.27 -19.58
N SER A 353 21.66 -4.28 -20.90
CA SER A 353 22.78 -3.50 -21.45
C SER A 353 22.64 -2.03 -21.11
N TYR A 354 21.46 -1.44 -21.34
CA TYR A 354 21.20 -0.05 -20.98
C TYR A 354 21.41 0.22 -19.48
N VAL A 355 20.88 -0.64 -18.62
CA VAL A 355 20.99 -0.51 -17.17
C VAL A 355 22.44 -0.56 -16.71
N LEU A 356 23.23 -1.51 -17.22
CA LEU A 356 24.65 -1.63 -16.89
C LEU A 356 25.46 -0.39 -17.27
N ASP A 357 25.11 0.27 -18.37
CA ASP A 357 25.79 1.49 -18.84
C ASP A 357 25.38 2.74 -18.02
N ASN A 358 24.19 2.73 -17.39
CA ASN A 358 23.59 3.90 -16.74
C ASN A 358 23.34 3.74 -15.23
N LEU A 359 23.98 2.77 -14.56
CA LEU A 359 23.74 2.45 -13.13
C LEU A 359 23.86 3.67 -12.19
N SER A 360 24.72 4.64 -12.52
CA SER A 360 24.89 5.86 -11.70
C SER A 360 23.66 6.77 -11.68
N ASP A 361 22.76 6.65 -12.66
CA ASP A 361 21.61 7.52 -12.84
C ASP A 361 20.28 6.83 -12.50
N LEU A 362 20.32 5.52 -12.25
CA LEU A 362 19.15 4.67 -12.09
C LEU A 362 18.94 4.24 -10.62
N VAL A 363 17.70 3.89 -10.34
CA VAL A 363 17.31 3.12 -9.13
C VAL A 363 17.12 1.68 -9.57
N VAL A 364 17.90 0.75 -9.01
CA VAL A 364 17.78 -0.69 -9.28
C VAL A 364 17.14 -1.36 -8.08
N LYS A 365 16.13 -2.19 -8.32
CA LYS A 365 15.33 -2.84 -7.27
C LYS A 365 15.27 -4.34 -7.50
N GLU A 366 15.30 -5.11 -6.41
CA GLU A 366 14.97 -6.53 -6.48
C GLU A 366 13.48 -6.72 -6.79
N VAL A 367 13.16 -7.67 -7.68
CA VAL A 367 11.78 -7.94 -8.14
C VAL A 367 10.88 -8.32 -6.95
N HIS A 368 11.36 -9.19 -6.07
CA HIS A 368 10.62 -9.68 -4.90
C HIS A 368 10.90 -8.91 -3.60
N GLY A 369 11.76 -7.88 -3.68
CA GLY A 369 12.14 -7.07 -2.51
C GLY A 369 11.02 -6.14 -2.04
N SER A 370 10.94 -5.90 -0.73
CA SER A 370 10.01 -4.95 -0.10
C SER A 370 10.74 -4.03 0.88
N GLY A 371 10.09 -2.92 1.28
CA GLY A 371 10.62 -2.01 2.31
C GLY A 371 11.88 -1.22 1.91
N GLY A 372 12.30 -1.25 0.63
CA GLY A 372 13.49 -0.55 0.14
C GLY A 372 14.83 -1.24 0.47
N TYR A 373 14.80 -2.47 0.98
CA TYR A 373 16.01 -3.28 1.17
C TYR A 373 16.49 -3.85 -0.17
N GLY A 374 17.81 -4.03 -0.32
CA GLY A 374 18.41 -4.59 -1.54
C GLY A 374 18.34 -3.68 -2.78
N MET A 375 18.15 -2.37 -2.59
CA MET A 375 17.99 -1.38 -3.66
C MET A 375 19.29 -0.58 -3.86
N LEU A 376 19.63 -0.30 -5.13
CA LEU A 376 20.66 0.68 -5.49
C LEU A 376 19.99 2.00 -5.88
N ILE A 377 20.41 3.09 -5.24
CA ILE A 377 20.10 4.46 -5.70
C ILE A 377 21.40 5.01 -6.30
N GLY A 378 21.53 4.90 -7.63
CA GLY A 378 22.77 5.20 -8.35
C GLY A 378 23.36 6.57 -8.01
N PRO A 379 22.60 7.69 -8.06
CA PRO A 379 23.12 9.01 -7.74
C PRO A 379 23.67 9.20 -6.32
N ALA A 380 23.23 8.36 -5.37
CA ALA A 380 23.68 8.39 -3.97
C ALA A 380 24.72 7.31 -3.64
N ALA A 381 25.00 6.41 -4.58
CA ALA A 381 25.85 5.25 -4.35
C ALA A 381 27.34 5.56 -4.56
N THR A 382 28.19 4.86 -3.81
CA THR A 382 29.64 4.89 -4.07
C THR A 382 29.99 4.09 -5.33
N LYS A 383 31.15 4.39 -5.95
CA LYS A 383 31.65 3.61 -7.09
C LYS A 383 31.76 2.10 -6.76
N ALA A 384 32.23 1.78 -5.56
CA ALA A 384 32.33 0.38 -5.12
C ALA A 384 30.95 -0.31 -5.04
N THR A 385 29.93 0.38 -4.55
CA THR A 385 28.56 -0.13 -4.51
C THR A 385 27.99 -0.35 -5.92
N ILE A 386 28.23 0.59 -6.84
CA ILE A 386 27.78 0.48 -8.23
C ILE A 386 28.44 -0.73 -8.91
N GLU A 387 29.75 -0.96 -8.72
CA GLU A 387 30.42 -2.13 -9.31
C GLU A 387 29.92 -3.44 -8.70
N ALA A 388 29.70 -3.50 -7.38
CA ALA A 388 29.10 -4.68 -6.74
C ALA A 388 27.71 -5.01 -7.31
N PHE A 389 26.86 -3.99 -7.54
CA PHE A 389 25.56 -4.18 -8.19
C PHE A 389 25.68 -4.57 -9.66
N ARG A 390 26.66 -4.03 -10.39
CA ARG A 390 26.98 -4.43 -11.77
C ARG A 390 27.25 -5.93 -11.87
N ASP A 391 28.07 -6.44 -10.96
CA ASP A 391 28.39 -7.88 -10.92
C ASP A 391 27.18 -8.72 -10.49
N LYS A 392 26.33 -8.21 -9.60
CA LYS A 392 25.10 -8.87 -9.18
C LYS A 392 24.10 -8.98 -10.35
N LEU A 393 23.88 -7.88 -11.08
CA LEU A 393 23.01 -7.85 -12.26
C LEU A 393 23.46 -8.78 -13.38
N LYS A 394 24.78 -8.92 -13.60
CA LYS A 394 25.30 -9.86 -14.60
C LYS A 394 25.08 -11.33 -14.23
N ARG A 395 25.05 -11.63 -12.93
CA ARG A 395 24.85 -13.02 -12.45
C ARG A 395 23.38 -13.43 -12.40
N GLU A 396 22.52 -12.52 -12.01
CA GLU A 396 21.10 -12.79 -11.70
C GLU A 396 20.19 -11.71 -12.31
N PRO A 397 20.23 -11.46 -13.63
CA PRO A 397 19.51 -10.34 -14.23
C PRO A 397 17.99 -10.41 -14.07
N GLU A 398 17.42 -11.63 -14.05
CA GLU A 398 15.97 -11.83 -13.88
C GLU A 398 15.44 -11.37 -12.51
N GLY A 399 16.28 -11.27 -11.50
CA GLY A 399 15.93 -10.82 -10.16
C GLY A 399 15.80 -9.31 -10.01
N PHE A 400 15.97 -8.52 -11.08
CA PHE A 400 16.05 -7.06 -10.98
C PHE A 400 15.25 -6.32 -12.05
N ILE A 401 14.77 -5.14 -11.64
CA ILE A 401 14.30 -4.08 -12.52
C ILE A 401 15.10 -2.80 -12.23
N ALA A 402 15.13 -1.90 -13.21
CA ALA A 402 15.67 -0.56 -13.03
C ALA A 402 14.66 0.51 -13.44
N GLN A 403 14.72 1.66 -12.79
CA GLN A 403 13.86 2.80 -13.02
C GLN A 403 14.70 4.09 -13.02
N PRO A 404 14.27 5.17 -13.72
CA PRO A 404 14.94 6.46 -13.60
C PRO A 404 14.82 6.98 -12.16
N THR A 405 15.78 7.75 -11.71
CA THR A 405 15.64 8.51 -10.46
C THR A 405 14.61 9.61 -10.69
N LEU A 406 13.47 9.51 -9.99
CA LEU A 406 12.40 10.50 -10.09
C LEU A 406 12.66 11.67 -9.15
N ALA A 407 12.40 12.88 -9.61
CA ALA A 407 12.25 14.03 -8.74
C ALA A 407 10.85 14.03 -8.12
N LEU A 408 10.72 13.39 -6.96
CA LEU A 408 9.45 13.38 -6.23
C LEU A 408 9.03 14.81 -5.87
N SER A 409 7.73 15.10 -5.91
CA SER A 409 7.22 16.40 -5.44
C SER A 409 7.60 16.67 -3.99
N THR A 410 7.59 17.92 -3.61
CA THR A 410 7.84 18.36 -2.24
C THR A 410 6.62 19.05 -1.65
N CYS A 411 6.42 18.86 -0.33
CA CYS A 411 5.46 19.59 0.47
C CYS A 411 6.15 20.37 1.58
N PRO A 412 5.58 21.51 2.03
CA PRO A 412 6.06 22.20 3.21
C PRO A 412 6.01 21.26 4.42
N THR A 413 7.09 21.18 5.16
CA THR A 413 7.27 20.24 6.28
C THR A 413 7.91 20.97 7.45
N CYS A 414 7.43 20.74 8.66
CA CYS A 414 8.04 21.29 9.87
C CYS A 414 9.40 20.63 10.13
N THR A 415 10.42 21.47 10.23
CA THR A 415 11.78 21.06 10.58
C THR A 415 12.28 21.85 11.80
N ALA A 416 13.42 21.47 12.35
CA ALA A 416 14.03 22.22 13.46
C ALA A 416 14.37 23.68 13.09
N SER A 417 14.55 23.98 11.81
CA SER A 417 14.86 25.33 11.30
C SER A 417 13.64 26.08 10.75
N GLY A 418 12.41 25.57 10.97
CA GLY A 418 11.17 26.11 10.43
C GLY A 418 10.60 25.25 9.30
N LEU A 419 9.81 25.85 8.41
CA LEU A 419 9.22 25.15 7.27
C LEU A 419 10.25 24.97 6.15
N ALA A 420 10.37 23.75 5.68
CA ALA A 420 11.22 23.41 4.53
C ALA A 420 10.53 22.40 3.60
N PRO A 421 10.81 22.44 2.28
CA PRO A 421 10.27 21.46 1.36
C PRO A 421 10.88 20.08 1.64
N ARG A 422 10.05 19.02 1.65
CA ARG A 422 10.47 17.62 1.76
C ARG A 422 9.72 16.78 0.76
N HIS A 423 10.41 15.79 0.19
CA HIS A 423 9.82 14.85 -0.75
C HIS A 423 8.72 14.02 -0.11
N VAL A 424 7.66 13.78 -0.88
CA VAL A 424 6.48 13.03 -0.46
C VAL A 424 6.05 12.00 -1.50
N ASP A 425 5.36 10.97 -1.03
CA ASP A 425 4.55 10.08 -1.85
C ASP A 425 3.13 9.95 -1.26
N LEU A 426 2.27 9.17 -1.91
CA LEU A 426 0.89 8.95 -1.49
C LEU A 426 0.54 7.47 -1.64
N ARG A 427 -0.06 6.88 -0.62
CA ARG A 427 -0.71 5.58 -0.68
C ARG A 427 -2.21 5.72 -0.44
N PRO A 428 -3.03 5.90 -1.49
CA PRO A 428 -4.46 5.70 -1.40
C PRO A 428 -4.79 4.23 -1.18
N PHE A 429 -5.98 3.98 -0.61
CA PHE A 429 -6.50 2.63 -0.42
C PHE A 429 -7.75 2.42 -1.27
N VAL A 430 -7.77 1.30 -2.00
CA VAL A 430 -8.89 0.90 -2.85
C VAL A 430 -9.59 -0.29 -2.22
N LEU A 431 -10.89 -0.18 -2.00
CA LEU A 431 -11.74 -1.22 -1.43
C LEU A 431 -12.64 -1.80 -2.52
N THR A 432 -12.53 -3.11 -2.76
CA THR A 432 -13.33 -3.80 -3.78
C THR A 432 -14.25 -4.80 -3.11
N GLY A 433 -15.53 -4.54 -3.19
CA GLY A 433 -16.60 -5.47 -2.85
C GLY A 433 -17.16 -6.18 -4.08
N SER A 434 -18.23 -6.94 -3.88
CA SER A 434 -18.87 -7.75 -4.96
C SER A 434 -19.42 -6.92 -6.14
N LYS A 435 -19.84 -5.70 -5.89
CA LYS A 435 -20.49 -4.83 -6.90
C LYS A 435 -19.83 -3.48 -7.09
N HIS A 436 -19.14 -2.99 -6.07
CA HIS A 436 -18.62 -1.64 -6.03
C HIS A 436 -17.15 -1.63 -5.63
N THR A 437 -16.42 -0.70 -6.23
CA THR A 437 -15.07 -0.35 -5.79
C THR A 437 -15.14 1.05 -5.17
N THR A 438 -14.78 1.17 -3.91
CA THR A 438 -14.79 2.42 -3.16
C THR A 438 -13.37 2.89 -2.92
N ILE A 439 -13.14 4.19 -3.04
CA ILE A 439 -11.87 4.84 -2.73
C ILE A 439 -12.21 6.02 -1.85
N VAL A 440 -11.85 5.92 -0.57
CA VAL A 440 -12.09 7.01 0.38
C VAL A 440 -11.16 8.17 0.05
N PRO A 441 -11.66 9.42 -0.01
CA PRO A 441 -10.87 10.58 -0.43
C PRO A 441 -9.78 10.91 0.58
N GLY A 442 -8.60 10.40 0.35
CA GLY A 442 -7.44 10.50 1.23
C GLY A 442 -6.40 9.44 0.93
N GLY A 443 -5.47 9.28 1.82
CA GLY A 443 -4.41 8.29 1.72
C GLY A 443 -3.30 8.58 2.73
N LEU A 444 -2.39 7.64 2.88
CA LEU A 444 -1.19 7.85 3.66
C LEU A 444 -0.17 8.65 2.83
N THR A 445 0.08 9.90 3.18
CA THR A 445 1.25 10.64 2.69
C THR A 445 2.45 10.28 3.56
N ARG A 446 3.52 9.72 2.93
CA ARG A 446 4.82 9.54 3.57
C ARG A 446 5.74 10.68 3.19
N VAL A 447 6.62 11.09 4.10
CA VAL A 447 7.51 12.24 3.91
C VAL A 447 8.94 11.89 4.28
N ALA A 448 9.90 12.28 3.42
CA ALA A 448 11.32 12.17 3.70
C ALA A 448 11.74 13.28 4.65
N LEU A 449 12.12 12.95 5.89
CA LEU A 449 12.45 13.96 6.91
C LEU A 449 13.85 14.57 6.70
N ARG A 450 14.77 13.85 6.06
CA ARG A 450 16.11 14.35 5.77
C ARG A 450 16.11 15.16 4.48
N GLU A 451 16.79 16.29 4.48
CA GLU A 451 16.94 17.14 3.31
C GLU A 451 17.58 16.38 2.14
N GLY A 452 16.98 16.52 0.96
CA GLY A 452 17.45 15.87 -0.28
C GLY A 452 17.26 14.34 -0.33
N SER A 453 16.72 13.71 0.72
CA SER A 453 16.42 12.28 0.70
C SER A 453 15.17 12.00 -0.12
N LEU A 454 15.24 10.99 -1.00
CA LEU A 454 14.11 10.43 -1.73
C LEU A 454 13.46 9.24 -0.98
N VAL A 455 14.01 8.86 0.17
CA VAL A 455 13.51 7.74 0.97
C VAL A 455 12.39 8.23 1.88
N VAL A 456 11.16 7.89 1.53
CA VAL A 456 9.94 8.27 2.27
C VAL A 456 9.41 7.16 3.19
N ASN A 457 9.89 5.93 3.03
CA ASN A 457 9.42 4.76 3.79
C ASN A 457 9.64 4.91 5.30
N SER A 458 8.58 4.68 6.08
CA SER A 458 8.62 4.75 7.54
C SER A 458 9.62 3.76 8.16
N SER A 459 9.79 2.57 7.56
CA SER A 459 10.79 1.56 7.96
C SER A 459 12.24 2.07 7.86
N GLN A 460 12.49 3.10 7.05
CA GLN A 460 13.81 3.71 6.87
C GLN A 460 13.90 5.13 7.46
N GLY A 461 12.99 5.48 8.36
CA GLY A 461 12.98 6.76 9.08
C GLY A 461 12.21 7.87 8.39
N GLY A 462 11.33 7.55 7.44
CA GLY A 462 10.35 8.49 6.90
C GLY A 462 9.25 8.80 7.92
N GLY A 463 8.62 9.97 7.79
CA GLY A 463 7.47 10.39 8.57
C GLY A 463 6.16 10.30 7.78
N THR A 464 5.08 10.76 8.42
CA THR A 464 3.74 10.82 7.82
C THR A 464 3.14 12.21 7.91
N LYS A 465 2.20 12.50 7.00
CA LYS A 465 1.37 13.71 6.97
C LYS A 465 -0.10 13.32 6.77
N ASP A 466 -1.01 14.15 7.29
CA ASP A 466 -2.41 14.04 6.87
C ASP A 466 -2.58 14.49 5.40
N THR A 467 -3.42 13.79 4.67
CA THR A 467 -3.74 14.09 3.27
C THR A 467 -5.14 14.68 3.19
N TRP A 468 -5.24 15.92 2.76
CA TRP A 468 -6.51 16.63 2.60
C TRP A 468 -6.93 16.68 1.14
N ILE A 469 -8.10 16.13 0.86
CA ILE A 469 -8.79 16.32 -0.41
C ILE A 469 -9.83 17.41 -0.20
N LEU A 470 -9.74 18.49 -0.97
CA LEU A 470 -10.69 19.59 -0.84
C LEU A 470 -11.97 19.27 -1.61
N ASP A 471 -13.12 19.41 -0.96
CA ASP A 471 -14.41 19.49 -1.64
C ASP A 471 -14.56 20.89 -2.25
N GLU A 472 -14.90 20.97 -3.55
CA GLU A 472 -15.14 22.24 -4.26
C GLU A 472 -16.51 22.83 -3.93
#